data_7b8292cafe7b7692d6987a2babc2e667
#
_entry.id   7b8292cafe7b7692d6987a2babc2e667
#
_cell.length_a   1.000
_cell.length_b   1.000
_cell.length_c   1.000
_cell.angle_alpha   90.00
_cell.angle_beta   90.00
_cell.angle_gamma   90.00
#
_symmetry.space_group_name_H-M   'P 1'
#
loop_
_entity.id
_entity.type
_entity.pdbx_description
1 polymer ?
#
loop_
_entity_poly.entity_id
_entity_poly.type
_entity_poly.pdbx_seq_one_letter_code
_entity_poly.pdbx_strand_id
1 'polypeptide(L)'
;MNKLLLGPLLFTPLLACAATPSFDCAKAAGAAETLICKDAALAALDNELATLYPKELANLSPEQLKTEKAMQRGWIKGRNDCWKAKDLRQCVEENYQQRITELQIKGGQLMVPTPVDYQCGNKVTLSTYFYHDAKLPAAVINLSEGDSQQQVLAYETPSASGARYEGQNLTLFTKGSEARLERVSQPTLTCTQR
;
A
#
# COMPACT_ATOMS: atom_id res chain seq x y z
N MET A 1 -29.68 52.83 -32.96
CA MET A 1 -29.15 51.68 -33.70
C MET A 1 -27.86 51.25 -32.99
N ASN A 2 -27.99 50.36 -31.98
CA ASN A 2 -26.83 49.86 -31.23
C ASN A 2 -26.27 48.58 -31.88
N LYS A 3 -25.05 48.68 -32.38
CA LYS A 3 -24.32 47.51 -32.89
C LYS A 3 -23.62 46.81 -31.70
N LEU A 4 -24.14 45.65 -31.28
CA LEU A 4 -23.44 44.73 -30.40
C LEU A 4 -22.26 44.10 -31.18
N LEU A 5 -21.05 44.40 -30.74
CA LEU A 5 -19.84 43.71 -31.19
C LEU A 5 -19.68 42.44 -30.32
N LEU A 6 -20.01 41.26 -30.89
CA LEU A 6 -19.61 39.95 -30.32
C LEU A 6 -18.12 39.75 -30.63
N GLY A 7 -17.30 39.81 -29.59
CA GLY A 7 -15.90 39.42 -29.69
C GLY A 7 -15.78 37.89 -29.65
N PRO A 8 -14.83 37.27 -30.39
CA PRO A 8 -14.62 35.83 -30.36
C PRO A 8 -14.01 35.41 -29.02
N LEU A 9 -14.67 34.49 -28.29
CA LEU A 9 -14.10 33.77 -27.14
C LEU A 9 -13.00 32.86 -27.67
N LEU A 10 -11.74 33.21 -27.40
CA LEU A 10 -10.58 32.33 -27.61
C LEU A 10 -10.61 31.23 -26.56
N PHE A 11 -11.04 30.04 -26.95
CA PHE A 11 -10.93 28.80 -26.17
C PHE A 11 -9.47 28.32 -26.26
N THR A 12 -8.63 28.63 -25.26
CA THR A 12 -7.32 28.05 -25.13
C THR A 12 -7.48 26.63 -24.59
N PRO A 13 -7.07 25.57 -25.33
CA PRO A 13 -7.05 24.23 -24.77
C PRO A 13 -6.00 24.17 -23.63
N LEU A 14 -6.43 23.85 -22.41
CA LEU A 14 -5.51 23.42 -21.35
C LEU A 14 -4.87 22.11 -21.84
N LEU A 15 -3.61 22.17 -22.23
CA LEU A 15 -2.78 20.97 -22.35
C LEU A 15 -2.67 20.38 -20.94
N ALA A 16 -3.46 19.35 -20.65
CA ALA A 16 -3.21 18.48 -19.51
C ALA A 16 -1.84 17.82 -19.72
N CYS A 17 -0.81 18.28 -19.03
CA CYS A 17 0.46 17.55 -18.95
C CYS A 17 0.16 16.16 -18.40
N ALA A 18 0.19 15.13 -19.25
CA ALA A 18 0.14 13.75 -18.80
C ALA A 18 1.34 13.53 -17.85
N ALA A 19 1.09 13.02 -16.64
CA ALA A 19 2.16 12.69 -15.71
C ALA A 19 3.08 11.65 -16.37
N THR A 20 4.38 11.93 -16.43
CA THR A 20 5.40 10.96 -16.84
C THR A 20 5.92 10.24 -15.59
N PRO A 21 6.20 8.93 -15.63
CA PRO A 21 6.77 8.20 -14.50
C PRO A 21 8.19 8.67 -14.17
N SER A 22 8.72 8.24 -13.03
CA SER A 22 10.07 8.57 -12.55
C SER A 22 11.21 7.95 -13.35
N PHE A 23 10.91 7.00 -14.23
CA PHE A 23 11.87 6.34 -15.10
C PHE A 23 11.71 6.73 -16.58
N ASP A 24 12.75 6.48 -17.37
CA ASP A 24 12.79 6.80 -18.80
C ASP A 24 11.93 5.81 -19.61
N CYS A 25 10.81 6.28 -20.13
CA CYS A 25 9.89 5.48 -20.93
C CYS A 25 10.49 4.96 -22.26
N ALA A 26 11.56 5.57 -22.76
CA ALA A 26 12.27 5.04 -23.93
C ALA A 26 13.01 3.73 -23.61
N LYS A 27 13.24 3.45 -22.32
CA LYS A 27 13.87 2.22 -21.80
C LYS A 27 12.89 1.25 -21.19
N ALA A 28 11.59 1.55 -21.26
CA ALA A 28 10.55 0.67 -20.69
C ALA A 28 10.62 -0.73 -21.32
N ALA A 29 10.71 -1.74 -20.44
CA ALA A 29 10.82 -3.14 -20.83
C ALA A 29 9.61 -3.93 -20.28
N GLY A 30 8.92 -4.64 -21.17
CA GLY A 30 7.78 -5.46 -20.78
C GLY A 30 6.45 -4.69 -20.63
N ALA A 31 5.39 -5.46 -20.38
CA ALA A 31 4.01 -4.95 -20.40
C ALA A 31 3.71 -3.95 -19.28
N ALA A 32 4.22 -4.21 -18.06
CA ALA A 32 3.94 -3.36 -16.90
C ALA A 32 4.56 -1.96 -17.06
N GLU A 33 5.84 -1.84 -17.43
CA GLU A 33 6.49 -0.54 -17.61
C GLU A 33 5.89 0.23 -18.80
N THR A 34 5.59 -0.48 -19.91
CA THR A 34 4.90 0.12 -21.06
C THR A 34 3.52 0.67 -20.67
N LEU A 35 2.79 -0.04 -19.81
CA LEU A 35 1.50 0.42 -19.30
C LEU A 35 1.65 1.65 -18.41
N ILE A 36 2.62 1.67 -17.47
CA ILE A 36 2.87 2.80 -16.57
C ILE A 36 3.18 4.07 -17.39
N CYS A 37 3.93 3.95 -18.49
CA CYS A 37 4.23 5.08 -19.36
C CYS A 37 3.02 5.63 -20.12
N LYS A 38 1.95 4.86 -20.28
CA LYS A 38 0.73 5.23 -21.02
C LYS A 38 -0.45 5.59 -20.13
N ASP A 39 -0.41 5.23 -18.84
CA ASP A 39 -1.46 5.47 -17.87
C ASP A 39 -1.01 6.55 -16.88
N ALA A 40 -1.62 7.74 -16.97
CA ALA A 40 -1.26 8.88 -16.12
C ALA A 40 -1.46 8.62 -14.62
N ALA A 41 -2.43 7.78 -14.23
CA ALA A 41 -2.67 7.43 -12.84
C ALA A 41 -1.57 6.51 -12.31
N LEU A 42 -1.12 5.53 -13.08
CA LEU A 42 0.01 4.66 -12.71
C LEU A 42 1.34 5.43 -12.69
N ALA A 43 1.55 6.36 -13.63
CA ALA A 43 2.72 7.25 -13.62
C ALA A 43 2.73 8.15 -12.36
N ALA A 44 1.57 8.62 -11.91
CA ALA A 44 1.47 9.38 -10.66
C ALA A 44 1.85 8.54 -9.43
N LEU A 45 1.41 7.27 -9.36
CA LEU A 45 1.80 6.33 -8.30
C LEU A 45 3.32 6.05 -8.32
N ASP A 46 3.90 5.90 -9.51
CA ASP A 46 5.34 5.73 -9.65
C ASP A 46 6.13 6.93 -9.10
N ASN A 47 5.71 8.15 -9.42
CA ASN A 47 6.31 9.38 -8.89
C ASN A 47 6.13 9.53 -7.37
N GLU A 48 4.96 9.15 -6.83
CA GLU A 48 4.71 9.13 -5.39
C GLU A 48 5.69 8.18 -4.70
N LEU A 49 5.82 6.96 -5.20
CA LEU A 49 6.77 5.98 -4.67
C LEU A 49 8.22 6.49 -4.75
N ALA A 50 8.63 7.06 -5.88
CA ALA A 50 9.97 7.63 -6.07
C ALA A 50 10.27 8.78 -5.11
N THR A 51 9.24 9.48 -4.61
CA THR A 51 9.38 10.53 -3.59
C THR A 51 9.50 9.98 -2.18
N LEU A 52 8.82 8.86 -1.87
CA LEU A 52 8.80 8.25 -0.54
C LEU A 52 10.01 7.39 -0.26
N TYR A 53 10.48 6.63 -1.24
CA TYR A 53 11.56 5.67 -1.08
C TYR A 53 12.86 6.27 -0.53
N PRO A 54 13.39 7.41 -1.03
CA PRO A 54 14.57 8.04 -0.44
C PRO A 54 14.38 8.49 1.01
N LYS A 55 13.17 8.86 1.41
CA LYS A 55 12.87 9.29 2.79
C LYS A 55 12.97 8.12 3.76
N GLU A 56 12.50 6.94 3.38
CA GLU A 56 12.71 5.74 4.17
C GLU A 56 14.19 5.42 4.31
N LEU A 57 14.93 5.42 3.19
CA LEU A 57 16.35 5.07 3.20
C LEU A 57 17.21 5.97 4.10
N ALA A 58 16.82 7.22 4.29
CA ALA A 58 17.60 8.21 5.05
C ALA A 58 17.76 7.85 6.53
N ASN A 59 16.86 7.02 7.09
CA ASN A 59 16.84 6.66 8.51
C ASN A 59 17.35 5.23 8.79
N LEU A 60 17.85 4.52 7.77
CA LEU A 60 18.24 3.12 7.88
C LEU A 60 19.74 2.97 8.19
N SER A 61 20.08 1.99 9.03
CA SER A 61 21.46 1.55 9.20
C SER A 61 22.02 0.94 7.91
N PRO A 62 23.36 0.82 7.74
CA PRO A 62 23.94 0.23 6.53
C PRO A 62 23.41 -1.19 6.20
N GLU A 63 23.14 -1.98 7.21
CA GLU A 63 22.60 -3.34 7.03
C GLU A 63 21.13 -3.32 6.59
N GLN A 64 20.31 -2.50 7.25
CA GLN A 64 18.91 -2.28 6.87
C GLN A 64 18.82 -1.73 5.45
N LEU A 65 19.70 -0.78 5.08
CA LEU A 65 19.77 -0.21 3.74
C LEU A 65 20.04 -1.27 2.66
N LYS A 66 20.93 -2.23 2.94
CA LYS A 66 21.21 -3.35 2.02
C LYS A 66 19.97 -4.21 1.81
N THR A 67 19.28 -4.53 2.90
CA THR A 67 18.05 -5.32 2.91
C THR A 67 16.95 -4.58 2.14
N GLU A 68 16.71 -3.31 2.44
CA GLU A 68 15.67 -2.51 1.79
C GLU A 68 15.90 -2.35 0.28
N LYS A 69 17.14 -2.11 -0.14
CA LYS A 69 17.49 -2.11 -1.57
C LYS A 69 17.25 -3.45 -2.26
N ALA A 70 17.44 -4.58 -1.54
CA ALA A 70 17.11 -5.90 -2.08
C ALA A 70 15.60 -6.10 -2.19
N MET A 71 14.82 -5.67 -1.18
CA MET A 71 13.36 -5.69 -1.20
C MET A 71 12.80 -4.85 -2.35
N GLN A 72 13.33 -3.64 -2.55
CA GLN A 72 12.90 -2.78 -3.67
C GLN A 72 13.13 -3.43 -5.04
N ARG A 73 14.28 -4.08 -5.24
CA ARG A 73 14.53 -4.84 -6.49
C ARG A 73 13.56 -6.01 -6.66
N GLY A 74 13.27 -6.72 -5.56
CA GLY A 74 12.27 -7.79 -5.54
C GLY A 74 10.88 -7.30 -5.89
N TRP A 75 10.48 -6.15 -5.30
CA TRP A 75 9.21 -5.51 -5.58
C TRP A 75 9.07 -5.08 -7.05
N ILE A 76 10.10 -4.43 -7.63
CA ILE A 76 10.10 -4.07 -9.07
C ILE A 76 9.88 -5.31 -9.94
N LYS A 77 10.55 -6.41 -9.63
CA LYS A 77 10.37 -7.67 -10.35
C LYS A 77 8.94 -8.21 -10.20
N GLY A 78 8.39 -8.19 -8.98
CA GLY A 78 7.00 -8.62 -8.72
C GLY A 78 5.98 -7.77 -9.46
N ARG A 79 6.12 -6.43 -9.44
CA ARG A 79 5.30 -5.50 -10.23
C ARG A 79 5.38 -5.81 -11.73
N ASN A 80 6.58 -6.06 -12.23
CA ASN A 80 6.77 -6.38 -13.64
C ASN A 80 6.18 -7.75 -14.02
N ASP A 81 6.05 -8.68 -13.08
CA ASP A 81 5.40 -9.98 -13.27
C ASP A 81 3.85 -9.90 -13.37
N CYS A 82 3.25 -8.72 -13.18
CA CYS A 82 1.81 -8.49 -13.33
C CYS A 82 1.26 -8.83 -14.73
N TRP A 83 2.10 -8.98 -15.75
CA TRP A 83 1.68 -9.51 -17.07
C TRP A 83 1.05 -10.90 -16.99
N LYS A 84 1.28 -11.65 -15.89
CA LYS A 84 0.70 -12.98 -15.63
C LYS A 84 -0.70 -12.89 -15.03
N ALA A 85 -1.11 -11.72 -14.52
CA ALA A 85 -2.40 -11.52 -13.90
C ALA A 85 -3.53 -11.43 -14.95
N LYS A 86 -4.75 -11.70 -14.50
CA LYS A 86 -5.95 -11.56 -15.34
C LYS A 86 -6.18 -10.11 -15.78
N ASP A 87 -5.89 -9.16 -14.89
CA ASP A 87 -5.95 -7.72 -15.14
C ASP A 87 -4.59 -7.10 -14.81
N LEU A 88 -3.84 -6.78 -15.85
CA LEU A 88 -2.51 -6.18 -15.73
C LEU A 88 -2.57 -4.83 -15.01
N ARG A 89 -3.54 -3.97 -15.37
CA ARG A 89 -3.64 -2.62 -14.82
C ARG A 89 -3.94 -2.66 -13.32
N GLN A 90 -4.94 -3.44 -12.94
CA GLN A 90 -5.31 -3.62 -11.54
C GLN A 90 -4.13 -4.17 -10.72
N CYS A 91 -3.45 -5.22 -11.20
CA CYS A 91 -2.30 -5.80 -10.53
C CYS A 91 -1.18 -4.76 -10.30
N VAL A 92 -0.85 -3.97 -11.32
CA VAL A 92 0.19 -2.92 -11.21
C VAL A 92 -0.23 -1.85 -10.20
N GLU A 93 -1.49 -1.38 -10.24
CA GLU A 93 -2.02 -0.39 -9.33
C GLU A 93 -1.96 -0.87 -7.87
N GLU A 94 -2.43 -2.09 -7.59
CA GLU A 94 -2.40 -2.71 -6.26
C GLU A 94 -0.96 -2.85 -5.74
N ASN A 95 -0.02 -3.28 -6.59
CA ASN A 95 1.40 -3.36 -6.21
C ASN A 95 1.97 -1.99 -5.78
N TYR A 96 1.65 -0.92 -6.51
CA TYR A 96 2.07 0.43 -6.13
C TYR A 96 1.43 0.87 -4.82
N GLN A 97 0.11 0.71 -4.68
CA GLN A 97 -0.62 1.14 -3.48
C GLN A 97 -0.09 0.43 -2.22
N GLN A 98 0.15 -0.88 -2.29
CA GLN A 98 0.74 -1.64 -1.19
C GLN A 98 2.15 -1.16 -0.86
N ARG A 99 3.01 -0.95 -1.87
CA ARG A 99 4.38 -0.49 -1.63
C ARG A 99 4.44 0.92 -1.08
N ILE A 100 3.61 1.83 -1.58
CA ILE A 100 3.48 3.20 -1.06
C ILE A 100 3.05 3.16 0.42
N THR A 101 2.04 2.37 0.76
CA THR A 101 1.59 2.17 2.15
C THR A 101 2.72 1.67 3.04
N GLU A 102 3.47 0.66 2.59
CA GLU A 102 4.62 0.14 3.32
C GLU A 102 5.68 1.23 3.57
N LEU A 103 6.03 2.01 2.55
CA LEU A 103 7.00 3.11 2.65
C LEU A 103 6.49 4.25 3.56
N GLN A 104 5.20 4.57 3.53
CA GLN A 104 4.60 5.57 4.40
C GLN A 104 4.71 5.17 5.88
N ILE A 105 4.43 3.90 6.20
CA ILE A 105 4.46 3.38 7.56
C ILE A 105 5.90 3.23 8.05
N LYS A 106 6.76 2.52 7.31
CA LYS A 106 8.15 2.27 7.69
C LYS A 106 9.00 3.53 7.71
N GLY A 107 8.76 4.43 6.76
CA GLY A 107 9.47 5.70 6.65
C GLY A 107 8.99 6.78 7.63
N GLY A 108 8.03 6.47 8.51
CA GLY A 108 7.51 7.41 9.50
C GLY A 108 6.79 8.62 8.87
N GLN A 109 6.17 8.44 7.70
CA GLN A 109 5.46 9.52 7.00
C GLN A 109 4.02 9.70 7.53
N LEU A 110 3.54 8.75 8.34
CA LEU A 110 2.23 8.79 8.99
C LEU A 110 2.40 8.87 10.50
N MET A 111 1.43 9.49 11.16
CA MET A 111 1.36 9.47 12.62
C MET A 111 1.09 8.04 13.09
N VAL A 112 1.86 7.57 14.08
CA VAL A 112 1.64 6.23 14.65
C VAL A 112 0.33 6.22 15.43
N PRO A 113 -0.65 5.37 15.06
CA PRO A 113 -1.91 5.29 15.77
C PRO A 113 -1.76 4.73 17.19
N THR A 114 -2.73 5.00 18.06
CA THR A 114 -2.83 4.27 19.33
C THR A 114 -3.12 2.80 19.05
N PRO A 115 -2.36 1.85 19.61
CA PRO A 115 -2.63 0.44 19.41
C PRO A 115 -3.94 0.00 20.02
N VAL A 116 -4.58 -0.96 19.39
CA VAL A 116 -5.69 -1.72 19.92
C VAL A 116 -5.19 -3.10 20.31
N ASP A 117 -5.31 -3.43 21.58
CA ASP A 117 -4.83 -4.69 22.12
C ASP A 117 -5.95 -5.72 22.17
N TYR A 118 -5.65 -6.96 21.76
CA TYR A 118 -6.58 -8.09 21.77
C TYR A 118 -5.99 -9.28 22.52
N GLN A 119 -6.87 -10.02 23.21
CA GLN A 119 -6.60 -11.37 23.69
C GLN A 119 -7.28 -12.37 22.78
N CYS A 120 -6.51 -13.28 22.18
CA CYS A 120 -7.00 -14.35 21.29
C CYS A 120 -6.82 -15.71 21.98
N GLY A 121 -7.91 -16.27 22.50
CA GLY A 121 -7.82 -17.47 23.34
C GLY A 121 -6.92 -17.22 24.55
N ASN A 122 -6.21 -18.26 25.02
CA ASN A 122 -5.43 -18.18 26.27
C ASN A 122 -3.95 -17.81 26.08
N LYS A 123 -3.42 -17.88 24.86
CA LYS A 123 -1.97 -17.82 24.62
C LYS A 123 -1.51 -16.75 23.65
N VAL A 124 -2.43 -16.20 22.83
CA VAL A 124 -2.09 -15.26 21.77
C VAL A 124 -2.59 -13.88 22.15
N THR A 125 -1.71 -12.89 22.03
CA THR A 125 -2.06 -11.48 22.16
C THR A 125 -1.70 -10.74 20.88
N LEU A 126 -2.50 -9.72 20.55
CA LEU A 126 -2.22 -8.82 19.46
C LEU A 126 -2.13 -7.39 20.00
N SER A 127 -1.15 -6.61 19.49
CA SER A 127 -1.13 -5.16 19.59
C SER A 127 -1.18 -4.63 18.18
N THR A 128 -2.29 -4.01 17.77
CA THR A 128 -2.61 -3.70 16.39
C THR A 128 -2.71 -2.20 16.17
N TYR A 129 -1.95 -1.68 15.22
CA TYR A 129 -1.92 -0.27 14.82
C TYR A 129 -2.66 -0.12 13.50
N PHE A 130 -3.82 0.55 13.49
CA PHE A 130 -4.65 0.74 12.31
C PHE A 130 -4.34 2.06 11.62
N TYR A 131 -3.76 2.02 10.43
CA TYR A 131 -3.39 3.18 9.62
C TYR A 131 -4.47 3.44 8.57
N HIS A 132 -5.50 4.20 8.96
CA HIS A 132 -6.62 4.53 8.07
C HIS A 132 -6.24 5.58 7.01
N ASP A 133 -5.23 6.42 7.30
CA ASP A 133 -4.78 7.51 6.42
C ASP A 133 -3.66 7.07 5.45
N ALA A 134 -3.28 5.79 5.46
CA ALA A 134 -2.32 5.25 4.51
C ALA A 134 -2.90 5.22 3.08
N LYS A 135 -2.05 5.15 2.06
CA LYS A 135 -2.47 5.03 0.66
C LYS A 135 -3.50 3.93 0.43
N LEU A 136 -3.27 2.80 1.05
CA LEU A 136 -4.20 1.70 1.22
C LEU A 136 -4.36 1.50 2.73
N PRO A 137 -5.57 1.58 3.30
CA PRO A 137 -5.76 1.35 4.72
C PRO A 137 -5.12 0.03 5.15
N ALA A 138 -4.39 0.06 6.27
CA ALA A 138 -3.56 -1.08 6.67
C ALA A 138 -3.51 -1.22 8.19
N ALA A 139 -3.09 -2.40 8.65
CA ALA A 139 -2.83 -2.70 10.05
C ALA A 139 -1.41 -3.26 10.21
N VAL A 140 -0.65 -2.72 11.16
CA VAL A 140 0.57 -3.35 11.66
C VAL A 140 0.18 -4.17 12.90
N ILE A 141 0.29 -5.48 12.78
CA ILE A 141 -0.16 -6.44 13.78
C ILE A 141 1.09 -7.05 14.45
N ASN A 142 1.32 -6.69 15.71
CA ASN A 142 2.31 -7.35 16.55
C ASN A 142 1.63 -8.52 17.27
N LEU A 143 1.97 -9.73 16.89
CA LEU A 143 1.44 -10.97 17.44
C LEU A 143 2.47 -11.58 18.40
N SER A 144 2.03 -11.92 19.60
CA SER A 144 2.84 -12.64 20.59
C SER A 144 2.13 -13.93 20.98
N GLU A 145 2.90 -15.05 20.93
CA GLU A 145 2.45 -16.39 21.35
C GLU A 145 3.59 -17.10 22.09
N GLY A 146 3.49 -17.14 23.44
CA GLY A 146 4.62 -17.58 24.29
C GLY A 146 5.85 -16.66 24.07
N ASP A 147 7.01 -17.28 23.76
CA ASP A 147 8.25 -16.56 23.48
C ASP A 147 8.36 -16.08 22.02
N SER A 148 7.40 -16.46 21.16
CA SER A 148 7.38 -16.06 19.75
C SER A 148 6.76 -14.69 19.58
N GLN A 149 7.43 -13.82 18.82
CA GLN A 149 6.92 -12.52 18.40
C GLN A 149 7.00 -12.40 16.89
N GLN A 150 5.92 -11.92 16.29
CA GLN A 150 5.83 -11.69 14.86
C GLN A 150 5.17 -10.33 14.60
N GLN A 151 5.68 -9.58 13.64
CA GLN A 151 5.03 -8.39 13.11
C GLN A 151 4.56 -8.66 11.68
N VAL A 152 3.31 -8.34 11.40
CA VAL A 152 2.71 -8.50 10.07
C VAL A 152 2.10 -7.17 9.64
N LEU A 153 2.46 -6.70 8.46
CA LEU A 153 1.71 -5.65 7.76
C LEU A 153 0.60 -6.32 6.97
N ALA A 154 -0.63 -5.90 7.24
CA ALA A 154 -1.84 -6.42 6.60
C ALA A 154 -2.62 -5.25 5.98
N TYR A 155 -3.18 -5.45 4.79
CA TYR A 155 -3.92 -4.44 4.06
C TYR A 155 -5.43 -4.69 4.19
N GLU A 156 -6.20 -3.62 4.28
CA GLU A 156 -7.65 -3.72 4.33
C GLU A 156 -8.19 -4.25 2.99
N THR A 157 -9.10 -5.20 3.07
CA THR A 157 -9.78 -5.80 1.93
C THR A 157 -11.29 -5.68 2.07
N PRO A 158 -12.06 -5.71 0.97
CA PRO A 158 -13.50 -5.59 1.03
C PRO A 158 -14.14 -6.63 1.96
N SER A 159 -15.05 -6.16 2.83
CA SER A 159 -15.81 -6.97 3.76
C SER A 159 -17.27 -6.52 3.81
N ALA A 160 -18.20 -7.44 4.01
CA ALA A 160 -19.63 -7.14 4.09
C ALA A 160 -20.00 -6.39 5.39
N SER A 161 -19.22 -6.55 6.46
CA SER A 161 -19.39 -5.85 7.74
C SER A 161 -18.11 -5.94 8.55
N GLY A 162 -17.77 -4.89 9.34
CA GLY A 162 -16.49 -4.79 10.03
C GLY A 162 -15.35 -4.52 9.05
N ALA A 163 -14.10 -4.67 9.50
CA ALA A 163 -12.92 -4.49 8.69
C ALA A 163 -12.10 -5.79 8.61
N ARG A 164 -11.60 -6.11 7.43
CA ARG A 164 -10.79 -7.29 7.16
C ARG A 164 -9.42 -6.87 6.67
N TYR A 165 -8.39 -7.35 7.35
CA TYR A 165 -6.99 -7.07 7.01
C TYR A 165 -6.28 -8.36 6.62
N GLU A 166 -5.70 -8.40 5.42
CA GLU A 166 -4.97 -9.54 4.90
C GLU A 166 -3.47 -9.24 4.82
N GLY A 167 -2.67 -10.06 5.49
CA GLY A 167 -1.21 -10.03 5.47
C GLY A 167 -0.61 -11.37 5.13
N GLN A 168 0.71 -11.48 5.21
CA GLN A 168 1.39 -12.74 4.93
C GLN A 168 1.00 -13.81 5.95
N ASN A 169 0.32 -14.87 5.48
CA ASN A 169 -0.13 -16.03 6.26
C ASN A 169 -1.08 -15.69 7.43
N LEU A 170 -1.68 -14.51 7.42
CA LEU A 170 -2.55 -14.02 8.48
C LEU A 170 -3.69 -13.19 7.90
N THR A 171 -4.90 -13.40 8.44
CA THR A 171 -6.05 -12.51 8.25
C THR A 171 -6.60 -12.12 9.61
N LEU A 172 -6.82 -10.83 9.80
CA LEU A 172 -7.50 -10.26 10.98
C LEU A 172 -8.81 -9.63 10.52
N PHE A 173 -9.91 -10.14 11.05
CA PHE A 173 -11.23 -9.54 10.88
C PHE A 173 -11.64 -8.88 12.20
N THR A 174 -12.07 -7.61 12.16
CA THR A 174 -12.48 -6.84 13.36
C THR A 174 -13.91 -6.34 13.23
N LYS A 175 -14.67 -6.40 14.33
CA LYS A 175 -16.02 -5.87 14.40
C LYS A 175 -16.34 -5.43 15.84
N GLY A 176 -16.47 -4.14 16.08
CA GLY A 176 -16.60 -3.59 17.43
C GLY A 176 -15.40 -3.97 18.30
N SER A 177 -15.65 -4.51 19.49
CA SER A 177 -14.61 -4.98 20.41
C SER A 177 -14.13 -6.42 20.14
N GLU A 178 -14.65 -7.07 19.12
CA GLU A 178 -14.28 -8.45 18.78
C GLU A 178 -13.39 -8.48 17.54
N ALA A 179 -12.50 -9.47 17.49
CA ALA A 179 -11.75 -9.79 16.30
C ALA A 179 -11.65 -11.30 16.11
N ARG A 180 -11.40 -11.71 14.86
CA ARG A 180 -11.13 -13.08 14.47
C ARG A 180 -9.78 -13.13 13.77
N LEU A 181 -8.88 -13.95 14.33
CA LEU A 181 -7.55 -14.18 13.80
C LEU A 181 -7.51 -15.51 13.06
N GLU A 182 -7.20 -15.48 11.78
CA GLU A 182 -6.97 -16.64 10.94
C GLU A 182 -5.48 -16.70 10.56
N ARG A 183 -4.87 -17.86 10.69
CA ARG A 183 -3.47 -18.11 10.31
C ARG A 183 -3.37 -19.40 9.52
N VAL A 184 -2.49 -19.42 8.52
CA VAL A 184 -2.30 -20.62 7.69
C VAL A 184 -1.95 -21.81 8.55
N SER A 185 -2.64 -22.94 8.35
CA SER A 185 -2.43 -24.21 9.04
C SER A 185 -2.63 -24.17 10.57
N GLN A 186 -3.36 -23.17 11.08
CA GLN A 186 -3.69 -23.06 12.50
C GLN A 186 -5.19 -22.87 12.71
N PRO A 187 -5.73 -23.26 13.86
CA PRO A 187 -7.13 -22.98 14.18
C PRO A 187 -7.41 -21.48 14.21
N THR A 188 -8.60 -21.10 13.75
CA THR A 188 -9.12 -19.73 13.89
C THR A 188 -9.32 -19.39 15.36
N LEU A 189 -8.88 -18.22 15.80
CA LEU A 189 -9.03 -17.74 17.16
C LEU A 189 -10.03 -16.57 17.20
N THR A 190 -10.91 -16.60 18.19
CA THR A 190 -11.72 -15.43 18.59
C THR A 190 -10.89 -14.59 19.54
N CYS A 191 -10.88 -13.27 19.28
CA CYS A 191 -10.13 -12.29 20.05
C CYS A 191 -11.09 -11.26 20.65
N THR A 192 -10.80 -10.79 21.84
CA THR A 192 -11.55 -9.72 22.53
C THR A 192 -10.59 -8.57 22.83
N GLN A 193 -11.03 -7.34 22.58
CA GLN A 193 -10.29 -6.13 22.94
C GLN A 193 -10.13 -6.04 24.47
N ARG A 194 -8.97 -5.56 24.89
CA ARG A 194 -8.64 -5.34 26.32
C ARG A 194 -8.83 -3.89 26.74
#